data_ebf01f9acce44c4a384f44a9cf01e79a
#
_entry.id   ebf01f9acce44c4a384f44a9cf01e79a
#
_cell.length_a   1.000
_cell.length_b   1.000
_cell.length_c   1.000
_cell.angle_alpha   90.00
_cell.angle_beta   90.00
_cell.angle_gamma   90.00
#
_symmetry.space_group_name_H-M   'P 1'
#
loop_
_entity.id
_entity.type
_entity.pdbx_description
1 polymer ?
#
loop_
_entity_poly.entity_id
_entity_poly.type
_entity_poly.pdbx_seq_one_letter_code
_entity_poly.pdbx_strand_id
1 'polypeptide(L)'
;MKYKINYSPEFLNDLFQIGDYIEIQLHNPAAADRITSGIMDSTDILVEYPETGAKIFLPGGLDSGYRFVTFEDYLAIYQIRFNEVYIARAVNVRQDYMRVLFPWLQIRSDHDE
;
A
#
# COMPACT_ATOMS: atom_id res chain seq x y z
N MET A 1 5.19 18.83 14.08
CA MET A 1 3.81 18.38 14.28
C MET A 1 3.70 16.92 13.89
N LYS A 2 2.95 16.16 14.67
CA LYS A 2 2.82 14.74 14.40
C LYS A 2 1.46 14.42 13.84
N TYR A 3 1.44 13.59 12.81
CA TYR A 3 0.20 13.16 12.19
C TYR A 3 -0.26 11.86 12.84
N LYS A 4 -1.56 11.70 12.95
CA LYS A 4 -2.14 10.47 13.45
C LYS A 4 -2.18 9.46 12.29
N ILE A 5 -1.73 8.23 12.55
CA ILE A 5 -1.76 7.17 11.55
C ILE A 5 -2.99 6.31 11.80
N ASN A 6 -3.82 6.16 10.77
CA ASN A 6 -4.99 5.28 10.82
C ASN A 6 -4.79 4.17 9.79
N TYR A 7 -5.07 2.94 10.20
CA TYR A 7 -4.92 1.78 9.33
C TYR A 7 -6.30 1.29 8.92
N SER A 8 -6.53 1.16 7.61
CA SER A 8 -7.81 0.68 7.13
C SER A 8 -7.98 -0.80 7.43
N PRO A 9 -9.21 -1.29 7.55
CA PRO A 9 -9.43 -2.73 7.68
C PRO A 9 -8.86 -3.49 6.49
N GLU A 10 -8.93 -2.91 5.29
CA GLU A 10 -8.40 -3.55 4.09
C GLU A 10 -6.89 -3.71 4.16
N PHE A 11 -6.19 -2.70 4.69
CA PHE A 11 -4.74 -2.79 4.84
C PHE A 11 -4.38 -3.92 5.82
N LEU A 12 -5.09 -3.99 6.93
CA LEU A 12 -4.81 -5.02 7.93
C LEU A 12 -5.10 -6.41 7.37
N ASN A 13 -6.15 -6.54 6.59
CA ASN A 13 -6.47 -7.80 5.93
C ASN A 13 -5.41 -8.15 4.88
N ASP A 14 -4.91 -7.15 4.15
CA ASP A 14 -3.82 -7.36 3.19
C ASP A 14 -2.60 -7.95 3.89
N LEU A 15 -2.22 -7.38 5.06
CA LEU A 15 -1.08 -7.88 5.81
C LEU A 15 -1.29 -9.32 6.24
N PHE A 16 -2.50 -9.64 6.71
CA PHE A 16 -2.81 -11.00 7.12
C PHE A 16 -2.64 -11.95 5.94
N GLN A 17 -3.15 -11.59 4.77
CA GLN A 17 -3.05 -12.46 3.60
C GLN A 17 -1.64 -12.60 3.08
N ILE A 18 -0.85 -11.53 3.13
CA ILE A 18 0.56 -11.59 2.74
C ILE A 18 1.30 -12.55 3.67
N GLY A 19 1.09 -12.40 4.98
CA GLY A 19 1.75 -13.27 5.96
C GLY A 19 1.33 -14.72 5.80
N ASP A 20 0.04 -14.95 5.59
CA ASP A 20 -0.49 -16.30 5.45
C ASP A 20 0.11 -16.99 4.21
N TYR A 21 0.19 -16.26 3.10
CA TYR A 21 0.79 -16.79 1.89
C TYR A 21 2.25 -17.20 2.11
N ILE A 22 3.02 -16.32 2.74
CA ILE A 22 4.44 -16.59 2.96
C ILE A 22 4.63 -17.75 3.92
N GLU A 23 3.85 -17.78 4.99
CA GLU A 23 3.97 -18.83 5.99
C GLU A 23 3.57 -20.20 5.42
N ILE A 24 2.45 -20.27 4.74
CA ILE A 24 1.88 -21.54 4.30
C ILE A 24 2.45 -21.96 2.94
N GLN A 25 2.40 -21.08 1.95
CA GLN A 25 2.81 -21.44 0.60
C GLN A 25 4.32 -21.53 0.46
N LEU A 26 5.05 -20.68 1.15
CA LEU A 26 6.51 -20.68 1.06
C LEU A 26 7.16 -21.37 2.25
N HIS A 27 6.36 -21.88 3.19
CA HIS A 27 6.84 -22.61 4.37
C HIS A 27 7.88 -21.81 5.15
N ASN A 28 7.63 -20.51 5.35
CA ASN A 28 8.63 -19.65 5.97
C ASN A 28 7.98 -18.67 6.95
N PRO A 29 7.62 -19.15 8.17
CA PRO A 29 6.98 -18.27 9.15
C PRO A 29 7.87 -17.10 9.59
N ALA A 30 9.17 -17.29 9.64
CA ALA A 30 10.07 -16.19 10.04
C ALA A 30 10.03 -15.07 8.99
N ALA A 31 10.01 -15.43 7.71
CA ALA A 31 9.89 -14.43 6.66
C ALA A 31 8.51 -13.75 6.69
N ALA A 32 7.45 -14.50 7.02
CA ALA A 32 6.12 -13.92 7.13
C ALA A 32 6.11 -12.79 8.17
N ASP A 33 6.68 -13.05 9.34
CA ASP A 33 6.73 -12.04 10.39
C ASP A 33 7.60 -10.86 9.98
N ARG A 34 8.74 -11.12 9.37
CA ARG A 34 9.66 -10.07 8.96
C ARG A 34 9.01 -9.16 7.92
N ILE A 35 8.32 -9.74 6.95
CA ILE A 35 7.72 -8.97 5.86
C ILE A 35 6.53 -8.14 6.38
N THR A 36 5.63 -8.76 7.13
CA THR A 36 4.45 -8.03 7.61
C THR A 36 4.84 -6.93 8.58
N SER A 37 5.78 -7.21 9.49
CA SER A 37 6.29 -6.18 10.40
C SER A 37 7.02 -5.08 9.64
N GLY A 38 7.78 -5.44 8.61
CA GLY A 38 8.50 -4.46 7.82
C GLY A 38 7.58 -3.53 7.06
N ILE A 39 6.49 -4.06 6.51
CA ILE A 39 5.50 -3.22 5.83
C ILE A 39 4.89 -2.24 6.84
N MET A 40 4.50 -2.74 8.00
CA MET A 40 3.92 -1.89 9.04
C MET A 40 4.91 -0.81 9.46
N ASP A 41 6.16 -1.20 9.73
CA ASP A 41 7.19 -0.28 10.20
C ASP A 41 7.51 0.79 9.15
N SER A 42 7.38 0.45 7.87
CA SER A 42 7.67 1.40 6.81
C SER A 42 6.77 2.63 6.85
N THR A 43 5.63 2.54 7.53
CA THR A 43 4.71 3.67 7.64
C THR A 43 5.05 4.59 8.82
N ASP A 44 5.98 4.20 9.68
CA ASP A 44 6.27 4.99 10.90
C ASP A 44 6.80 6.38 10.58
N ILE A 45 7.56 6.52 9.51
CA ILE A 45 8.13 7.81 9.13
C ILE A 45 7.03 8.83 8.81
N LEU A 46 5.85 8.35 8.45
CA LEU A 46 4.75 9.22 8.04
C LEU A 46 4.16 10.01 9.20
N VAL A 47 4.46 9.62 10.43
CA VAL A 47 4.02 10.38 11.60
C VAL A 47 4.57 11.81 11.56
N GLU A 48 5.82 11.95 11.14
CA GLU A 48 6.46 13.26 11.11
C GLU A 48 6.63 13.78 9.70
N TYR A 49 6.75 12.91 8.71
CA TYR A 49 7.01 13.30 7.33
C TYR A 49 6.02 12.63 6.40
N PRO A 50 4.74 13.03 6.46
CA PRO A 50 3.70 12.32 5.69
C PRO A 50 3.87 12.44 4.17
N GLU A 51 4.63 13.43 3.70
CA GLU A 51 4.82 13.60 2.26
C GLU A 51 6.06 12.88 1.73
N THR A 52 6.65 12.00 2.55
CA THR A 52 7.80 11.21 2.14
C THR A 52 7.49 10.27 0.96
N GLY A 53 6.30 9.71 0.94
CA GLY A 53 5.95 8.72 -0.09
C GLY A 53 5.79 9.33 -1.46
N ALA A 54 6.03 8.51 -2.48
CA ALA A 54 5.86 8.94 -3.86
C ALA A 54 4.38 9.03 -4.21
N LYS A 55 4.03 10.00 -5.03
CA LYS A 55 2.65 10.17 -5.48
C LYS A 55 2.27 9.11 -6.49
N ILE A 56 1.01 8.71 -6.47
CA ILE A 56 0.43 7.83 -7.46
C ILE A 56 -0.45 8.68 -8.36
N PHE A 57 -0.16 8.63 -9.66
CA PHE A 57 -0.92 9.41 -10.64
C PHE A 57 -1.88 8.51 -11.40
N LEU A 58 -3.06 9.05 -11.70
CA LEU A 58 -4.02 8.37 -12.56
C LEU A 58 -3.51 8.40 -13.99
N PRO A 59 -4.04 7.52 -14.85
CA PRO A 59 -3.77 7.64 -16.27
C PRO A 59 -4.12 9.03 -16.74
N GLY A 60 -3.24 9.63 -17.52
CA GLY A 60 -3.42 11.02 -17.94
C GLY A 60 -2.70 12.02 -17.06
N GLY A 61 -2.12 11.57 -15.94
CA GLY A 61 -1.24 12.40 -15.13
C GLY A 61 -1.88 13.16 -13.99
N LEU A 62 -3.17 12.94 -13.73
CA LEU A 62 -3.80 13.57 -12.57
C LEU A 62 -3.34 12.91 -11.29
N ASP A 63 -3.08 13.73 -10.27
CA ASP A 63 -2.73 13.23 -8.96
C ASP A 63 -3.92 12.46 -8.38
N SER A 64 -3.71 11.21 -8.00
CA SER A 64 -4.79 10.39 -7.46
C SER A 64 -5.14 10.74 -6.02
N GLY A 65 -4.29 11.50 -5.34
CA GLY A 65 -4.43 11.74 -3.91
C GLY A 65 -3.78 10.67 -3.06
N TYR A 66 -3.28 9.61 -3.67
CA TYR A 66 -2.59 8.55 -2.93
C TYR A 66 -1.09 8.68 -3.09
N ARG A 67 -0.38 8.17 -2.09
CA ARG A 67 1.07 8.04 -2.10
C ARG A 67 1.41 6.64 -1.63
N PHE A 68 2.68 6.25 -1.76
CA PHE A 68 3.12 4.96 -1.23
C PHE A 68 4.52 5.07 -0.66
N VAL A 69 4.78 4.22 0.33
CA VAL A 69 6.13 3.91 0.80
C VAL A 69 6.35 2.43 0.53
N THR A 70 7.60 2.02 0.49
CA THR A 70 7.93 0.65 0.11
C THR A 70 8.62 -0.10 1.24
N PHE A 71 8.43 -1.40 1.25
CA PHE A 71 9.26 -2.31 2.02
C PHE A 71 9.49 -3.54 1.13
N GLU A 72 10.72 -3.73 0.68
CA GLU A 72 11.07 -4.81 -0.26
C GLU A 72 10.14 -4.76 -1.47
N ASP A 73 9.45 -5.84 -1.77
CA ASP A 73 8.56 -5.91 -2.93
C ASP A 73 7.14 -5.46 -2.64
N TYR A 74 6.92 -4.76 -1.55
CA TYR A 74 5.58 -4.36 -1.15
C TYR A 74 5.44 -2.85 -1.06
N LEU A 75 4.24 -2.37 -1.32
CA LEU A 75 3.87 -0.97 -1.19
C LEU A 75 2.84 -0.83 -0.08
N ALA A 76 3.03 0.17 0.78
CA ALA A 76 1.97 0.61 1.68
C ALA A 76 1.41 1.89 1.09
N ILE A 77 0.17 1.85 0.65
CA ILE A 77 -0.47 2.94 -0.08
C ILE A 77 -1.33 3.72 0.90
N TYR A 78 -1.20 5.05 0.87
CA TYR A 78 -1.84 5.88 1.87
C TYR A 78 -2.31 7.21 1.27
N GLN A 79 -3.16 7.90 2.03
CA GLN A 79 -3.59 9.26 1.73
C GLN A 79 -3.31 10.12 2.94
N ILE A 80 -3.08 11.40 2.70
CA ILE A 80 -3.04 12.40 3.75
C ILE A 80 -4.40 13.09 3.74
N ARG A 81 -5.09 13.06 4.88
CA ARG A 81 -6.39 13.70 5.01
C ARG A 81 -6.31 14.65 6.19
N PHE A 82 -6.29 15.94 5.91
CA PHE A 82 -6.15 16.96 6.94
C PHE A 82 -4.83 16.70 7.68
N ASN A 83 -4.89 16.45 8.97
CA ASN A 83 -3.68 16.17 9.76
C ASN A 83 -3.56 14.69 10.11
N GLU A 84 -4.15 13.82 9.31
CA GLU A 84 -4.09 12.38 9.53
C GLU A 84 -3.55 11.69 8.29
N VAL A 85 -2.90 10.56 8.53
CA VAL A 85 -2.44 9.68 7.45
C VAL A 85 -3.31 8.43 7.50
N TYR A 86 -3.91 8.10 6.37
CA TYR A 86 -4.78 6.95 6.27
C TYR A 86 -4.11 5.90 5.40
N ILE A 87 -3.69 4.81 6.01
CA ILE A 87 -3.02 3.72 5.29
C ILE A 87 -4.10 2.82 4.71
N ALA A 88 -4.19 2.82 3.39
CA ALA A 88 -5.34 2.22 2.70
C ALA A 88 -5.14 0.77 2.30
N ARG A 89 -3.99 0.44 1.72
CA ARG A 89 -3.77 -0.92 1.20
C ARG A 89 -2.29 -1.29 1.28
N ALA A 90 -2.04 -2.60 1.37
CA ALA A 90 -0.70 -3.14 1.16
C ALA A 90 -0.76 -4.05 -0.06
N VAL A 91 0.12 -3.85 -1.02
CA VAL A 91 0.11 -4.62 -2.26
C VAL A 91 1.53 -5.01 -2.65
N ASN A 92 1.66 -6.09 -3.41
CA ASN A 92 2.94 -6.46 -4.00
C ASN A 92 3.17 -5.54 -5.20
N VAL A 93 4.43 -5.16 -5.46
CA VAL A 93 4.76 -4.26 -6.57
C VAL A 93 4.32 -4.81 -7.91
N ARG A 94 4.12 -6.12 -8.02
CA ARG A 94 3.68 -6.74 -9.27
C ARG A 94 2.18 -6.75 -9.46
N GLN A 95 1.41 -6.38 -8.42
CA GLN A 95 -0.03 -6.30 -8.58
C GLN A 95 -0.41 -5.07 -9.35
N ASP A 96 -1.54 -5.15 -10.03
CA ASP A 96 -2.12 -3.98 -10.68
C ASP A 96 -2.83 -3.16 -9.60
N TYR A 97 -2.06 -2.39 -8.84
CA TYR A 97 -2.61 -1.66 -7.71
C TYR A 97 -3.59 -0.57 -8.14
N MET A 98 -3.52 -0.12 -9.39
CA MET A 98 -4.51 0.83 -9.87
C MET A 98 -5.91 0.24 -9.85
N ARG A 99 -6.04 -1.05 -10.19
CA ARG A 99 -7.34 -1.72 -10.11
C ARG A 99 -7.76 -1.99 -8.67
N VAL A 100 -6.78 -2.17 -7.78
CA VAL A 100 -7.08 -2.37 -6.37
C VAL A 100 -7.63 -1.08 -5.76
N LEU A 101 -7.01 0.05 -6.08
CA LEU A 101 -7.44 1.35 -5.55
C LEU A 101 -8.68 1.86 -6.22
N PHE A 102 -8.80 1.62 -7.52
CA PHE A 102 -9.87 2.20 -8.34
C PHE A 102 -10.52 1.11 -9.18
N PRO A 103 -11.30 0.21 -8.54
CA PRO A 103 -11.89 -0.91 -9.30
C PRO A 103 -12.85 -0.44 -10.38
N TRP A 104 -13.40 0.77 -10.23
CA TRP A 104 -14.31 1.34 -11.21
C TRP A 104 -13.59 1.94 -12.42
N LEU A 105 -12.26 2.06 -12.35
CA LEU A 105 -11.52 2.72 -13.41
C LEU A 105 -11.29 1.75 -14.57
N GLN A 106 -11.69 2.16 -15.78
CA GLN A 106 -11.48 1.35 -16.96
C GLN A 106 -10.12 1.63 -17.51
N ILE A 107 -9.14 0.82 -17.17
CA ILE A 107 -7.85 0.95 -17.75
C ILE A 107 -7.80 0.08 -18.96
N ARG A 108 -7.78 0.62 -20.16
CA ARG A 108 -7.83 -0.12 -21.33
C ARG A 108 -6.60 -0.79 -21.56
N SER A 109 -6.59 -1.94 -21.77
CA SER A 109 -5.47 -2.63 -22.22
C SER A 109 -5.53 -2.45 -23.58
N ASP A 110 -4.80 -2.12 -24.11
CA ASP A 110 -4.77 -1.93 -25.34
C ASP A 110 -5.28 -2.82 -26.17
N HIS A 111 -5.52 -3.76 -25.92
CA HIS A 111 -5.97 -4.64 -26.75
C HIS A 111 -7.32 -4.55 -26.98
N ASP A 112 -7.85 -3.97 -26.42
CA ASP A 112 -9.09 -3.98 -26.58
C ASP A 112 -9.44 -3.57 -27.71
N GLU A 113 -9.15 -3.68 -28.20
CA GLU A 113 -9.42 -3.38 -29.27
C GLU A 113 -9.91 -3.72 -29.68
#